data_5de9754586ac9dd7a2ae7b72b3f49a2f
#
_entry.id   5de9754586ac9dd7a2ae7b72b3f49a2f
#
_cell.length_a   1.000
_cell.length_b   1.000
_cell.length_c   1.000
_cell.angle_alpha   90.00
_cell.angle_beta   90.00
_cell.angle_gamma   90.00
#
_symmetry.space_group_name_H-M   'P 1'
#
loop_
_entity.id
_entity.type
_entity.pdbx_description
1 polymer ?
#
loop_
_entity_poly.entity_id
_entity_poly.type
_entity_poly.pdbx_seq_one_letter_code
_entity_poly.pdbx_strand_id
1 'polypeptide(L)'
;MGYSVYYTGEVSISPELDADRATLLDDALRTNTLERLGITADDGRDLCFGCDWEYSESCLRIEGESRDGQEGWLRLLVATFFQPNGYKLSGEVSWDGDQSGDTGVIYVEEDRIEAVADTTTNRGPAWRRQIPDPSVVELVQAGRGVLTCWESGDLAAAVRALADALQAFADVPGQ
;
A
#
# COMPACT_ATOMS: atom_id res chain seq x y z
N MET A 1 9.13 -29.36 -10.91
CA MET A 1 10.01 -28.22 -10.62
C MET A 1 9.09 -27.14 -10.08
N GLY A 2 9.38 -26.61 -8.88
CA GLY A 2 8.60 -25.53 -8.30
C GLY A 2 9.10 -24.20 -8.88
N TYR A 3 8.20 -23.26 -9.09
CA TYR A 3 8.53 -21.88 -9.43
C TYR A 3 8.98 -21.16 -8.16
N SER A 4 10.12 -20.49 -8.21
CA SER A 4 10.68 -19.71 -7.09
C SER A 4 10.82 -18.24 -7.48
N VAL A 5 10.66 -17.37 -6.50
CA VAL A 5 10.80 -15.92 -6.64
C VAL A 5 11.74 -15.43 -5.54
N TYR A 6 12.72 -14.65 -5.90
CA TYR A 6 13.57 -13.97 -4.92
C TYR A 6 13.00 -12.59 -4.63
N TYR A 7 12.67 -12.33 -3.37
CA TYR A 7 12.20 -11.04 -2.91
C TYR A 7 13.30 -10.30 -2.14
N THR A 8 13.31 -8.98 -2.25
CA THR A 8 14.17 -8.13 -1.42
C THR A 8 13.54 -6.75 -1.23
N GLY A 9 13.42 -6.32 0.01
CA GLY A 9 12.90 -5.00 0.35
C GLY A 9 12.25 -4.94 1.72
N GLU A 10 11.78 -3.75 2.05
CA GLU A 10 11.13 -3.49 3.32
C GLU A 10 9.99 -2.48 3.18
N VAL A 11 9.02 -2.58 4.08
CA VAL A 11 7.85 -1.72 4.16
C VAL A 11 7.78 -1.14 5.57
N SER A 12 7.96 0.17 5.68
CA SER A 12 7.89 0.90 6.95
C SER A 12 6.47 0.97 7.48
N ILE A 13 6.31 0.96 8.81
CA ILE A 13 5.03 1.02 9.51
C ILE A 13 4.94 2.37 10.24
N SER A 14 3.83 3.09 10.06
CA SER A 14 3.58 4.38 10.71
C SER A 14 2.12 4.47 11.22
N PRO A 15 1.89 4.94 12.47
CA PRO A 15 2.89 5.17 13.50
C PRO A 15 3.61 3.89 13.92
N GLU A 16 4.66 3.98 14.71
CA GLU A 16 5.36 2.82 15.27
C GLU A 16 4.40 1.94 16.09
N LEU A 17 4.56 0.62 15.98
CA LEU A 17 3.76 -0.34 16.75
C LEU A 17 4.07 -0.20 18.25
N ASP A 18 3.05 -0.28 19.08
CA ASP A 18 3.25 -0.50 20.51
C ASP A 18 3.88 -1.89 20.77
N ALA A 19 4.50 -2.04 21.94
CA ALA A 19 5.27 -3.23 22.27
C ALA A 19 4.44 -4.54 22.22
N ASP A 20 3.16 -4.47 22.59
CA ASP A 20 2.27 -5.64 22.60
C ASP A 20 1.93 -6.07 21.18
N ARG A 21 1.62 -5.11 20.30
CA ARG A 21 1.33 -5.38 18.88
C ARG A 21 2.58 -5.80 18.11
N ALA A 22 3.73 -5.19 18.41
CA ALA A 22 5.00 -5.58 17.82
C ALA A 22 5.32 -7.04 18.16
N THR A 23 5.18 -7.43 19.43
CA THR A 23 5.40 -8.81 19.88
C THR A 23 4.38 -9.78 19.24
N LEU A 24 3.11 -9.38 19.17
CA LEU A 24 2.06 -10.19 18.54
C LEU A 24 2.36 -10.45 17.07
N LEU A 25 2.75 -9.41 16.34
CA LEU A 25 3.06 -9.49 14.90
C LEU A 25 4.30 -10.37 14.66
N ASP A 26 5.40 -10.11 15.38
CA ASP A 26 6.64 -10.90 15.27
C ASP A 26 6.39 -12.37 15.54
N ASP A 27 5.71 -12.69 16.66
CA ASP A 27 5.37 -14.06 17.02
C ASP A 27 4.50 -14.76 15.95
N ALA A 28 3.47 -14.06 15.45
CA ALA A 28 2.55 -14.62 14.48
C ALA A 28 3.24 -14.91 13.14
N LEU A 29 4.09 -14.01 12.66
CA LEU A 29 4.84 -14.19 11.42
C LEU A 29 5.88 -15.30 11.57
N ARG A 30 6.69 -15.27 12.63
CA ARG A 30 7.75 -16.26 12.88
C ARG A 30 7.22 -17.68 13.08
N THR A 31 6.05 -17.84 13.69
CA THR A 31 5.42 -19.14 13.94
C THR A 31 4.42 -19.55 12.88
N ASN A 32 4.18 -18.68 11.90
CA ASN A 32 3.14 -18.82 10.87
C ASN A 32 1.73 -19.09 11.46
N THR A 33 1.43 -18.43 12.59
CA THR A 33 0.13 -18.52 13.27
C THR A 33 -0.68 -17.25 13.05
N LEU A 34 -1.03 -17.01 11.77
CA LEU A 34 -1.63 -15.76 11.30
C LEU A 34 -3.08 -15.56 11.79
N GLU A 35 -3.72 -16.60 12.31
CA GLU A 35 -5.02 -16.52 12.97
C GLU A 35 -5.00 -15.57 14.17
N ARG A 36 -3.86 -15.40 14.82
CA ARG A 36 -3.66 -14.43 15.91
C ARG A 36 -3.75 -12.98 15.45
N LEU A 37 -3.54 -12.73 14.17
CA LEU A 37 -3.70 -11.43 13.51
C LEU A 37 -5.08 -11.27 12.88
N GLY A 38 -5.98 -12.24 13.06
CA GLY A 38 -7.32 -12.26 12.47
C GLY A 38 -7.38 -12.81 11.04
N ILE A 39 -6.29 -13.36 10.51
CA ILE A 39 -6.25 -13.97 9.19
C ILE A 39 -6.63 -15.44 9.32
N THR A 40 -7.77 -15.82 8.78
CA THR A 40 -8.27 -17.20 8.85
C THR A 40 -7.69 -18.06 7.72
N ALA A 41 -7.78 -19.39 7.87
CA ALA A 41 -7.38 -20.31 6.82
C ALA A 41 -8.19 -20.11 5.52
N ASP A 42 -9.40 -19.57 5.61
CA ASP A 42 -10.23 -19.27 4.43
C ASP A 42 -9.73 -18.02 3.70
N ASP A 43 -9.25 -17.01 4.41
CA ASP A 43 -8.67 -15.79 3.81
C ASP A 43 -7.40 -16.11 3.02
N GLY A 44 -6.58 -17.04 3.54
CA GLY A 44 -5.35 -17.49 2.88
C GLY A 44 -5.54 -18.64 1.87
N ARG A 45 -6.78 -19.09 1.63
CA ARG A 45 -7.04 -20.29 0.79
C ARG A 45 -6.52 -20.14 -0.63
N ASP A 46 -6.61 -18.95 -1.21
CA ASP A 46 -6.13 -18.64 -2.56
C ASP A 46 -4.62 -18.35 -2.60
N LEU A 47 -3.99 -18.23 -1.41
CA LEU A 47 -2.56 -18.03 -1.29
C LEU A 47 -1.91 -19.40 -1.04
N CYS A 48 -1.35 -19.96 -2.10
CA CYS A 48 -0.88 -21.35 -2.15
C CYS A 48 0.25 -21.70 -1.18
N PHE A 49 0.88 -20.72 -0.53
CA PHE A 49 2.12 -20.87 0.25
C PHE A 49 2.12 -20.03 1.51
N GLY A 50 3.07 -20.29 2.42
CA GLY A 50 3.20 -19.57 3.68
C GLY A 50 3.55 -18.08 3.52
N CYS A 51 3.33 -17.33 4.57
CA CYS A 51 3.74 -15.93 4.66
C CYS A 51 5.22 -15.88 5.06
N ASP A 52 6.06 -15.32 4.19
CA ASP A 52 7.51 -15.21 4.40
C ASP A 52 7.94 -13.79 4.81
N TRP A 53 6.98 -12.95 5.17
CA TRP A 53 7.25 -11.63 5.74
C TRP A 53 7.75 -11.75 7.18
N GLU A 54 8.74 -10.92 7.51
CA GLU A 54 9.31 -10.80 8.84
C GLU A 54 9.07 -9.39 9.39
N TYR A 55 8.87 -9.27 10.70
CA TYR A 55 8.83 -7.97 11.38
C TYR A 55 10.17 -7.68 12.04
N SER A 56 10.75 -6.52 11.78
CA SER A 56 11.99 -6.04 12.38
C SER A 56 12.05 -4.53 12.38
N GLU A 57 12.48 -3.94 13.49
CA GLU A 57 12.79 -2.50 13.59
C GLU A 57 11.71 -1.57 13.02
N SER A 58 10.42 -1.82 13.34
CA SER A 58 9.27 -1.04 12.87
C SER A 58 9.00 -1.14 11.36
N CYS A 59 9.49 -2.18 10.70
CA CYS A 59 9.17 -2.49 9.31
C CYS A 59 8.78 -3.97 9.12
N LEU A 60 8.07 -4.24 8.02
CA LEU A 60 7.94 -5.57 7.44
C LEU A 60 9.06 -5.73 6.41
N ARG A 61 9.78 -6.83 6.50
CA ARG A 61 10.87 -7.16 5.59
C ARG A 61 10.62 -8.51 4.93
N ILE A 62 11.07 -8.62 3.72
CA ILE A 62 11.20 -9.90 3.03
C ILE A 62 12.53 -9.93 2.29
N GLU A 63 13.31 -11.01 2.48
CA GLU A 63 14.60 -11.17 1.83
C GLU A 63 14.90 -12.65 1.61
N GLY A 64 15.04 -13.03 0.37
CA GLY A 64 15.42 -14.40 0.01
C GLY A 64 14.49 -15.05 -1.00
N GLU A 65 14.77 -16.34 -1.23
CA GLU A 65 13.97 -17.18 -2.09
C GLU A 65 12.67 -17.56 -1.38
N SER A 66 11.58 -17.22 -2.01
CA SER A 66 10.23 -17.52 -1.56
C SER A 66 9.40 -18.11 -2.69
N ARG A 67 8.16 -18.43 -2.39
CA ARG A 67 7.18 -18.81 -3.40
C ARG A 67 6.34 -17.61 -3.78
N ASP A 68 5.72 -17.68 -4.92
CA ASP A 68 4.78 -16.66 -5.40
C ASP A 68 3.64 -16.41 -4.39
N GLY A 69 3.07 -15.21 -4.43
CA GLY A 69 1.91 -14.84 -3.61
C GLY A 69 2.23 -13.96 -2.39
N GLN A 70 3.45 -13.50 -2.20
CA GLN A 70 3.81 -12.65 -1.05
C GLN A 70 3.12 -11.27 -1.08
N GLU A 71 2.76 -10.75 -2.25
CA GLU A 71 1.88 -9.59 -2.38
C GLU A 71 0.50 -9.84 -1.75
N GLY A 72 -0.07 -11.01 -2.00
CA GLY A 72 -1.36 -11.41 -1.43
C GLY A 72 -1.32 -11.46 0.10
N TRP A 73 -0.26 -12.02 0.67
CA TRP A 73 -0.04 -12.01 2.12
C TRP A 73 0.09 -10.60 2.69
N LEU A 74 0.81 -9.72 2.01
CA LEU A 74 0.92 -8.33 2.42
C LEU A 74 -0.45 -7.63 2.41
N ARG A 75 -1.28 -7.86 1.38
CA ARG A 75 -2.65 -7.34 1.31
C ARG A 75 -3.52 -7.82 2.46
N LEU A 76 -3.43 -9.10 2.82
CA LEU A 76 -4.16 -9.64 3.97
C LEU A 76 -3.69 -9.02 5.29
N LEU A 77 -2.39 -8.91 5.51
CA LEU A 77 -1.83 -8.25 6.70
C LEU A 77 -2.31 -6.81 6.81
N VAL A 78 -2.31 -6.06 5.70
CA VAL A 78 -2.81 -4.68 5.69
C VAL A 78 -4.29 -4.63 6.05
N ALA A 79 -5.12 -5.43 5.42
CA ALA A 79 -6.56 -5.39 5.59
C ALA A 79 -7.02 -5.88 6.98
N THR A 80 -6.32 -6.86 7.57
CA THR A 80 -6.78 -7.50 8.82
C THR A 80 -6.09 -6.97 10.06
N PHE A 81 -4.82 -6.58 9.97
CA PHE A 81 -4.04 -6.15 11.12
C PHE A 81 -3.69 -4.66 11.11
N PHE A 82 -3.12 -4.13 10.03
CA PHE A 82 -2.61 -2.77 10.04
C PHE A 82 -3.72 -1.72 9.93
N GLN A 83 -4.53 -1.80 8.89
CA GLN A 83 -5.58 -0.81 8.62
C GLN A 83 -6.62 -0.70 9.74
N PRO A 84 -7.17 -1.80 10.30
CA PRO A 84 -8.14 -1.70 11.41
C PRO A 84 -7.57 -1.08 12.69
N ASN A 85 -6.23 -1.15 12.86
CA ASN A 85 -5.55 -0.57 14.00
C ASN A 85 -4.97 0.84 13.72
N GLY A 86 -5.24 1.41 12.55
CA GLY A 86 -4.84 2.77 12.18
C GLY A 86 -3.38 2.91 11.75
N TYR A 87 -2.70 1.81 11.42
CA TYR A 87 -1.35 1.82 10.89
C TYR A 87 -1.35 1.97 9.38
N LYS A 88 -0.37 2.68 8.86
CA LYS A 88 -0.12 2.89 7.45
C LYS A 88 1.23 2.28 7.09
N LEU A 89 1.32 1.73 5.90
CA LEU A 89 2.53 1.13 5.39
C LEU A 89 3.07 1.93 4.20
N SER A 90 4.40 1.99 4.08
CA SER A 90 5.03 2.60 2.90
C SER A 90 6.38 1.97 2.61
N GLY A 91 6.65 1.67 1.35
CA GLY A 91 7.92 1.07 0.94
C GLY A 91 7.85 0.41 -0.43
N GLU A 92 8.92 -0.29 -0.74
CA GLU A 92 9.07 -0.98 -2.02
C GLU A 92 9.75 -2.33 -1.80
N VAL A 93 9.26 -3.36 -2.49
CA VAL A 93 9.84 -4.69 -2.48
C VAL A 93 10.01 -5.15 -3.92
N SER A 94 11.24 -5.45 -4.30
CA SER A 94 11.55 -6.01 -5.61
C SER A 94 11.37 -7.52 -5.60
N TRP A 95 10.97 -8.07 -6.74
CA TRP A 95 10.99 -9.52 -6.97
C TRP A 95 11.75 -9.87 -8.25
N ASP A 96 12.35 -11.05 -8.25
CA ASP A 96 13.04 -11.66 -9.39
C ASP A 96 12.66 -13.14 -9.44
N GLY A 97 11.87 -13.53 -10.42
CA GLY A 97 11.41 -14.90 -10.62
C GLY A 97 12.44 -15.72 -11.41
N ASP A 98 12.35 -17.03 -11.27
CA ASP A 98 13.24 -17.96 -11.98
C ASP A 98 12.98 -18.05 -13.49
N GLN A 99 11.93 -17.41 -14.00
CA GLN A 99 11.67 -17.25 -15.42
C GLN A 99 12.25 -15.91 -15.93
N SER A 100 12.95 -15.95 -17.05
CA SER A 100 13.52 -14.75 -17.66
C SER A 100 12.44 -13.69 -17.95
N GLY A 101 12.63 -12.49 -17.38
CA GLY A 101 11.73 -11.36 -17.53
C GLY A 101 10.58 -11.31 -16.52
N ASP A 102 10.53 -12.24 -15.57
CA ASP A 102 9.60 -12.16 -14.44
C ASP A 102 10.27 -11.41 -13.28
N THR A 103 10.37 -10.13 -13.43
CA THR A 103 10.90 -9.20 -12.44
C THR A 103 9.93 -8.05 -12.21
N GLY A 104 9.98 -7.43 -11.04
CA GLY A 104 9.15 -6.27 -10.79
C GLY A 104 9.30 -5.68 -9.40
N VAL A 105 8.37 -4.81 -9.05
CA VAL A 105 8.35 -4.12 -7.75
C VAL A 105 6.94 -4.08 -7.19
N ILE A 106 6.81 -4.45 -5.93
CA ILE A 106 5.61 -4.22 -5.12
C ILE A 106 5.77 -2.84 -4.47
N TYR A 107 4.90 -1.93 -4.83
CA TYR A 107 4.80 -0.61 -4.23
C TYR A 107 3.73 -0.62 -3.15
N VAL A 108 4.06 -0.01 -2.01
CA VAL A 108 3.14 0.13 -0.88
C VAL A 108 3.07 1.58 -0.49
N GLU A 109 1.86 2.13 -0.45
CA GLU A 109 1.60 3.48 0.03
C GLU A 109 0.26 3.53 0.76
N GLU A 110 0.33 3.70 2.06
CA GLU A 110 -0.79 3.61 3.00
C GLU A 110 -1.49 2.24 2.95
N ASP A 111 -2.66 2.16 2.33
CA ASP A 111 -3.47 0.94 2.10
C ASP A 111 -3.41 0.43 0.66
N ARG A 112 -2.66 1.14 -0.21
CA ARG A 112 -2.49 0.77 -1.61
C ARG A 112 -1.26 -0.12 -1.77
N ILE A 113 -1.49 -1.27 -2.35
CA ILE A 113 -0.44 -2.23 -2.71
C ILE A 113 -0.59 -2.50 -4.20
N GLU A 114 0.46 -2.29 -4.97
CA GLU A 114 0.46 -2.52 -6.40
C GLU A 114 1.75 -3.22 -6.83
N ALA A 115 1.62 -4.40 -7.40
CA ALA A 115 2.73 -5.12 -8.02
C ALA A 115 2.83 -4.73 -9.49
N VAL A 116 4.01 -4.28 -9.89
CA VAL A 116 4.28 -3.84 -11.26
C VAL A 116 5.42 -4.65 -11.82
N ALA A 117 5.13 -5.50 -12.81
CA ALA A 117 6.16 -6.24 -13.54
C ALA A 117 7.08 -5.28 -14.31
N ASP A 118 8.38 -5.57 -14.31
CA ASP A 118 9.35 -4.78 -15.05
C ASP A 118 9.25 -5.08 -16.55
N THR A 119 8.47 -4.29 -17.24
CA THR A 119 8.34 -4.34 -18.69
C THR A 119 9.29 -3.35 -19.36
N THR A 120 10.59 -3.37 -19.01
CA THR A 120 11.66 -2.56 -19.64
C THR A 120 11.58 -1.04 -19.42
N THR A 121 10.57 -0.54 -18.75
CA THR A 121 10.47 0.87 -18.38
C THR A 121 10.09 0.97 -16.89
N ASN A 122 11.04 0.81 -16.03
CA ASN A 122 10.93 0.94 -14.57
C ASN A 122 10.24 2.27 -14.17
N ARG A 123 8.92 2.30 -14.24
CA ARG A 123 8.14 3.52 -14.07
C ARG A 123 7.08 3.32 -13.01
N GLY A 124 7.26 2.67 -11.96
CA GLY A 124 6.31 2.59 -10.86
C GLY A 124 4.81 2.51 -11.24
N PRO A 125 3.93 2.29 -10.31
CA PRO A 125 2.49 2.21 -10.56
C PRO A 125 1.94 3.54 -11.10
N ALA A 126 0.85 3.45 -11.86
CA ALA A 126 0.24 4.60 -12.53
C ALA A 126 -0.15 5.71 -11.54
N TRP A 127 -0.60 5.35 -10.33
CA TRP A 127 -0.96 6.30 -9.27
C TRP A 127 0.26 7.01 -8.67
N ARG A 128 1.45 6.37 -8.65
CA ARG A 128 2.71 6.97 -8.17
C ARG A 128 3.32 7.92 -9.21
N ARG A 129 3.02 7.71 -10.48
CA ARG A 129 3.45 8.60 -11.57
C ARG A 129 2.71 9.92 -11.61
N GLN A 130 1.55 9.95 -11.02
CA GLN A 130 0.81 11.17 -10.80
C GLN A 130 1.30 11.79 -9.47
N ILE A 131 2.45 12.51 -9.53
CA ILE A 131 2.59 13.64 -8.62
C ILE A 131 1.32 14.45 -8.90
N PRO A 132 0.39 14.59 -7.96
CA PRO A 132 -0.82 15.34 -8.26
C PRO A 132 -0.34 16.71 -8.73
N ASP A 133 -0.72 17.07 -9.96
CA ASP A 133 -0.58 18.43 -10.43
C ASP A 133 -1.05 19.32 -9.28
N PRO A 134 -0.32 20.38 -8.91
CA PRO A 134 -0.74 21.29 -7.85
C PRO A 134 -2.21 21.67 -7.95
N SER A 135 -2.74 21.82 -9.17
CA SER A 135 -4.15 22.06 -9.44
C SER A 135 -5.08 20.93 -8.98
N VAL A 136 -4.64 19.66 -9.06
CA VAL A 136 -5.40 18.51 -8.54
C VAL A 136 -5.43 18.52 -7.02
N VAL A 137 -4.32 18.87 -6.37
CA VAL A 137 -4.26 19.02 -4.91
C VAL A 137 -5.21 20.11 -4.44
N GLU A 138 -5.22 21.27 -5.11
CA GLU A 138 -6.10 22.36 -4.81
C GLU A 138 -7.59 21.98 -5.03
N LEU A 139 -7.89 21.25 -6.09
CA LEU A 139 -9.23 20.75 -6.35
C LEU A 139 -9.72 19.80 -5.27
N VAL A 140 -8.89 18.85 -4.83
CA VAL A 140 -9.20 17.92 -3.75
C VAL A 140 -9.40 18.66 -2.42
N GLN A 141 -8.56 19.64 -2.11
CA GLN A 141 -8.68 20.45 -0.90
C GLN A 141 -9.96 21.31 -0.92
N ALA A 142 -10.26 21.93 -2.06
CA ALA A 142 -11.50 22.69 -2.23
C ALA A 142 -12.75 21.79 -2.10
N GLY A 143 -12.73 20.58 -2.68
CA GLY A 143 -13.79 19.59 -2.52
C GLY A 143 -14.00 19.15 -1.07
N ARG A 144 -12.92 18.90 -0.33
CA ARG A 144 -12.99 18.62 1.12
C ARG A 144 -13.56 19.82 1.91
N GLY A 145 -13.20 21.04 1.52
CA GLY A 145 -13.75 22.26 2.10
C GLY A 145 -15.27 22.34 1.95
N VAL A 146 -15.81 22.00 0.79
CA VAL A 146 -17.27 21.94 0.57
C VAL A 146 -17.94 20.95 1.51
N LEU A 147 -17.39 19.75 1.68
CA LEU A 147 -17.94 18.73 2.59
C LEU A 147 -17.93 19.20 4.06
N THR A 148 -16.85 19.82 4.49
CA THR A 148 -16.72 20.35 5.85
C THR A 148 -17.69 21.50 6.10
N CYS A 149 -17.83 22.41 5.13
CA CYS A 149 -18.71 23.57 5.23
C CYS A 149 -20.20 23.22 5.07
N TRP A 150 -20.51 22.08 4.48
CA TRP A 150 -21.87 21.56 4.42
C TRP A 150 -22.48 21.39 5.82
N GLU A 151 -21.69 20.90 6.75
CA GLU A 151 -22.12 20.68 8.14
C GLU A 151 -22.17 21.98 8.96
N SER A 152 -21.32 22.97 8.64
CA SER A 152 -21.19 24.24 9.36
C SER A 152 -22.04 25.39 8.81
N GLY A 153 -22.65 25.22 7.64
CA GLY A 153 -23.60 26.18 7.07
C GLY A 153 -22.97 27.31 6.24
N ASP A 154 -21.65 27.37 6.02
CA ASP A 154 -21.00 28.37 5.16
C ASP A 154 -20.61 27.77 3.80
N LEU A 155 -21.62 27.24 3.11
CA LEU A 155 -21.44 26.55 1.83
C LEU A 155 -21.03 27.49 0.69
N ALA A 156 -21.44 28.75 0.74
CA ALA A 156 -21.26 29.67 -0.39
C ALA A 156 -19.79 30.01 -0.67
N ALA A 157 -18.96 30.11 0.36
CA ALA A 157 -17.54 30.36 0.23
C ALA A 157 -16.81 29.12 -0.30
N ALA A 158 -17.15 27.94 0.23
CA ALA A 158 -16.55 26.68 -0.18
C ALA A 158 -16.89 26.28 -1.63
N VAL A 159 -18.13 26.54 -2.06
CA VAL A 159 -18.53 26.33 -3.49
C VAL A 159 -17.78 27.25 -4.44
N ARG A 160 -17.54 28.48 -4.05
CA ARG A 160 -16.70 29.41 -4.85
C ARG A 160 -15.27 28.92 -4.96
N ALA A 161 -14.65 28.51 -3.85
CA ALA A 161 -13.29 27.96 -3.86
C ALA A 161 -13.19 26.71 -4.75
N LEU A 162 -14.19 25.85 -4.75
CA LEU A 162 -14.26 24.69 -5.65
C LEU A 162 -14.39 25.10 -7.11
N ALA A 163 -15.22 26.12 -7.42
CA ALA A 163 -15.36 26.62 -8.77
C ALA A 163 -14.05 27.24 -9.31
N ASP A 164 -13.34 28.01 -8.48
CA ASP A 164 -12.05 28.59 -8.83
C ASP A 164 -10.99 27.51 -9.08
N ALA A 165 -10.96 26.47 -8.26
CA ALA A 165 -10.04 25.33 -8.43
C ALA A 165 -10.36 24.51 -9.70
N LEU A 166 -11.64 24.32 -10.02
CA LEU A 166 -12.06 23.67 -11.26
C LEU A 166 -11.67 24.48 -12.51
N GLN A 167 -11.77 25.80 -12.44
CA GLN A 167 -11.34 26.67 -13.54
C GLN A 167 -9.82 26.59 -13.75
N ALA A 168 -9.03 26.64 -12.66
CA ALA A 168 -7.59 26.49 -12.72
C ALA A 168 -7.16 25.15 -13.30
N PHE A 169 -7.88 24.07 -12.97
CA PHE A 169 -7.64 22.74 -13.52
C PHE A 169 -7.97 22.66 -15.03
N ALA A 170 -9.04 23.32 -15.48
CA ALA A 170 -9.43 23.33 -16.89
C ALA A 170 -8.47 24.15 -17.79
N ASP A 171 -7.76 25.12 -17.20
CA ASP A 171 -6.82 25.98 -17.92
C ASP A 171 -5.41 25.37 -18.06
N VAL A 172 -5.17 24.14 -17.56
CA VAL A 172 -3.90 23.43 -17.72
C VAL A 172 -3.73 23.00 -19.19
N PRO A 173 -2.75 23.54 -19.93
CA PRO A 173 -2.56 23.18 -21.33
C PRO A 173 -2.01 21.77 -21.46
N GLY A 174 -2.77 20.85 -22.04
CA GLY A 174 -2.27 19.53 -22.46
C GLY A 174 -3.07 18.30 -21.98
N GLN A 175 -4.36 18.46 -21.73
CA GLN A 175 -5.29 17.32 -21.65
C GLN A 175 -6.02 17.08 -22.95
#